data_ed43ded5ef165a5ccd9b633989b29699
#
_entry.id   ed43ded5ef165a5ccd9b633989b29699
#
_cell.length_a   1.000
_cell.length_b   1.000
_cell.length_c   1.000
_cell.angle_alpha   90.00
_cell.angle_beta   90.00
_cell.angle_gamma   90.00
#
_symmetry.space_group_name_H-M   'P 1'
#
loop_
_entity.id
_entity.type
_entity.pdbx_description
1 polymer ?
#
loop_
_entity_poly.entity_id
_entity_poly.type
_entity_poly.pdbx_seq_one_letter_code
_entity_poly.pdbx_strand_id
1 'polypeptide(L)'
;MIGPKVSVAVVVADQATGDILASVGSAGYLGTDNSGFVDMTEAVRSPGSTLKPLIYGLGFELGLAHPQSLIEDRPTAFSGYVPVNFDSLSHGTVTIHDALTQSLNVPAVIVLDAVGVARLVSRLKRANANPLLPDETAAGLAVGLGGVGVTLRDLVSVYAAIARGGSPVHLKDGVATPPADADIAAPVLDPVAAWYVTDILRDVPPPLNGSPGRIAFKTGTSYGYRDAWAIGYDGKTVIGVWVGRPDGAPVPGIAGITAAAPILFEAFDRMATPMAPFRSAPSGVLFADNSQLPAPLKRFRHPEADLVAKDPAPEIAFPADGVDVDLGVASGDISPLIIKIRNGVPPFTFLANGFPIGQSAFGRQESWKPDGPGYVTLSVIDAKGRSDKVKVFVD
;
A
#
# COMPACT_ATOMS: atom_id res chain seq x y z
N MET A 1 31.39 -5.45 -1.53
CA MET A 1 31.44 -6.48 -2.59
C MET A 1 30.15 -7.26 -2.50
N ILE A 2 29.40 -7.30 -3.59
CA ILE A 2 28.19 -8.11 -3.71
C ILE A 2 28.67 -9.57 -3.76
N GLY A 3 28.07 -10.49 -2.98
CA GLY A 3 28.57 -11.85 -2.80
C GLY A 3 28.70 -12.69 -4.11
N PRO A 4 29.32 -13.85 -4.07
CA PRO A 4 29.43 -14.74 -5.23
C PRO A 4 28.04 -15.12 -5.72
N LYS A 5 27.88 -15.31 -7.04
CA LYS A 5 26.63 -15.62 -7.75
C LYS A 5 25.59 -14.47 -7.80
N VAL A 6 25.90 -13.29 -7.25
CA VAL A 6 25.04 -12.13 -7.40
C VAL A 6 25.36 -11.40 -8.69
N SER A 7 24.33 -11.00 -9.43
CA SER A 7 24.43 -10.23 -10.66
C SER A 7 23.75 -8.86 -10.49
N VAL A 8 23.97 -8.00 -11.46
CA VAL A 8 23.38 -6.67 -11.54
C VAL A 8 22.87 -6.45 -12.96
N ALA A 9 21.70 -5.81 -13.07
CA ALA A 9 21.22 -5.29 -14.34
C ALA A 9 20.91 -3.80 -14.22
N VAL A 10 21.18 -3.06 -15.29
CA VAL A 10 20.94 -1.62 -15.35
C VAL A 10 20.32 -1.27 -16.70
N VAL A 11 19.28 -0.44 -16.68
CA VAL A 11 18.69 0.18 -17.87
C VAL A 11 18.69 1.68 -17.66
N VAL A 12 19.22 2.42 -18.64
CA VAL A 12 19.22 3.88 -18.70
C VAL A 12 18.43 4.30 -19.93
N ALA A 13 17.43 5.13 -19.77
CA ALA A 13 16.59 5.58 -20.87
C ALA A 13 16.31 7.09 -20.81
N ASP A 14 16.17 7.72 -21.96
CA ASP A 14 15.63 9.06 -22.11
C ASP A 14 14.10 8.98 -21.96
N GLN A 15 13.55 9.64 -20.93
CA GLN A 15 12.13 9.56 -20.64
C GLN A 15 11.26 10.27 -21.72
N ALA A 16 11.80 11.21 -22.46
CA ALA A 16 11.04 11.94 -23.47
C ALA A 16 10.85 11.14 -24.76
N THR A 17 11.91 10.46 -25.21
CA THR A 17 11.93 9.71 -26.46
C THR A 17 11.71 8.22 -26.30
N GLY A 18 11.99 7.67 -25.12
CA GLY A 18 12.00 6.24 -24.83
C GLY A 18 13.28 5.54 -25.32
N ASP A 19 14.27 6.28 -25.83
CA ASP A 19 15.52 5.70 -26.28
C ASP A 19 16.28 5.08 -25.10
N ILE A 20 16.63 3.80 -25.19
CA ILE A 20 17.54 3.14 -24.25
C ILE A 20 18.95 3.61 -24.56
N LEU A 21 19.53 4.38 -23.63
CA LEU A 21 20.86 4.96 -23.74
C LEU A 21 21.95 3.97 -23.33
N ALA A 22 21.62 3.08 -22.39
CA ALA A 22 22.50 1.99 -21.97
C ALA A 22 21.67 0.83 -21.37
N SER A 23 22.10 -0.39 -21.64
CA SER A 23 21.52 -1.60 -21.08
C SER A 23 22.62 -2.57 -20.68
N VAL A 24 22.62 -3.01 -19.43
CA VAL A 24 23.54 -3.99 -18.87
C VAL A 24 22.72 -5.12 -18.30
N GLY A 25 22.75 -6.29 -18.94
CA GLY A 25 21.93 -7.45 -18.57
C GLY A 25 22.51 -8.29 -17.42
N SER A 26 23.83 -8.21 -17.20
CA SER A 26 24.50 -8.99 -16.15
C SER A 26 25.80 -8.34 -15.68
N ALA A 27 26.31 -8.79 -14.53
CA ALA A 27 27.60 -8.33 -13.99
C ALA A 27 28.81 -8.72 -14.83
N GLY A 28 28.68 -9.72 -15.71
CA GLY A 28 29.75 -10.16 -16.63
C GLY A 28 29.27 -11.32 -17.50
N TYR A 29 29.23 -11.10 -18.78
CA TYR A 29 28.68 -12.04 -19.79
C TYR A 29 29.27 -13.44 -19.73
N LEU A 30 30.59 -13.54 -19.56
CA LEU A 30 31.30 -14.82 -19.51
C LEU A 30 31.33 -15.45 -18.10
N GLY A 31 30.72 -14.84 -17.12
CA GLY A 31 30.68 -15.35 -15.75
C GLY A 31 29.75 -16.56 -15.62
N THR A 32 30.33 -17.76 -15.43
CA THR A 32 29.57 -19.00 -15.25
C THR A 32 28.87 -19.04 -13.87
N ASP A 33 29.51 -18.51 -12.84
CA ASP A 33 29.03 -18.55 -11.45
C ASP A 33 27.79 -17.69 -11.20
N ASN A 34 27.63 -16.64 -11.99
CA ASN A 34 26.50 -15.69 -11.88
C ASN A 34 25.55 -15.74 -13.07
N SER A 35 25.60 -16.83 -13.88
CA SER A 35 24.78 -17.01 -15.09
C SER A 35 24.80 -15.77 -16.00
N GLY A 36 25.99 -15.27 -16.29
CA GLY A 36 26.22 -13.99 -16.97
C GLY A 36 25.58 -13.85 -18.35
N PHE A 37 25.22 -14.97 -18.98
CA PHE A 37 24.51 -15.03 -20.26
C PHE A 37 23.02 -14.71 -20.15
N VAL A 38 22.45 -14.65 -18.93
CA VAL A 38 21.04 -14.30 -18.69
C VAL A 38 20.90 -12.78 -18.68
N ASP A 39 20.06 -12.25 -19.57
CA ASP A 39 19.70 -10.85 -19.55
C ASP A 39 18.67 -10.56 -18.44
N MET A 40 19.14 -10.02 -17.34
CA MET A 40 18.29 -9.69 -16.19
C MET A 40 17.46 -8.41 -16.39
N THR A 41 17.64 -7.68 -17.50
CA THR A 41 16.77 -6.56 -17.86
C THR A 41 15.40 -7.05 -18.34
N GLU A 42 15.34 -8.28 -18.89
CA GLU A 42 14.13 -8.93 -19.41
C GLU A 42 13.61 -10.05 -18.49
N ALA A 43 14.38 -10.43 -17.48
CA ALA A 43 13.96 -11.49 -16.57
C ALA A 43 12.81 -11.03 -15.68
N VAL A 44 11.75 -11.85 -15.63
CA VAL A 44 10.57 -11.58 -14.80
C VAL A 44 10.90 -11.85 -13.33
N ARG A 45 10.71 -10.85 -12.48
CA ARG A 45 11.00 -10.87 -11.04
C ARG A 45 9.92 -10.16 -10.24
N SER A 46 9.86 -10.41 -8.92
CA SER A 46 8.99 -9.70 -8.02
C SER A 46 9.50 -8.26 -7.81
N PRO A 47 8.69 -7.23 -8.09
CA PRO A 47 9.08 -5.82 -7.94
C PRO A 47 9.17 -5.35 -6.48
N GLY A 48 8.66 -6.10 -5.52
CA GLY A 48 8.54 -5.66 -4.15
C GLY A 48 7.77 -4.33 -4.06
N SER A 49 8.36 -3.36 -3.35
CA SER A 49 7.76 -2.05 -3.10
C SER A 49 7.87 -1.04 -4.26
N THR A 50 8.41 -1.39 -5.42
CA THR A 50 8.59 -0.42 -6.53
C THR A 50 7.26 0.00 -7.18
N LEU A 51 6.17 -0.71 -6.95
CA LEU A 51 4.85 -0.35 -7.47
C LEU A 51 4.09 0.66 -6.58
N LYS A 52 4.53 0.91 -5.36
CA LYS A 52 3.86 1.84 -4.42
C LYS A 52 3.64 3.25 -4.97
N PRO A 53 4.60 3.88 -5.69
CA PRO A 53 4.37 5.17 -6.30
C PRO A 53 3.14 5.22 -7.21
N LEU A 54 2.94 4.19 -8.03
CA LEU A 54 1.77 4.10 -8.91
C LEU A 54 0.47 3.90 -8.10
N ILE A 55 0.51 3.11 -7.01
CA ILE A 55 -0.64 2.90 -6.11
C ILE A 55 -1.08 4.22 -5.49
N TYR A 56 -0.15 4.98 -4.88
CA TYR A 56 -0.48 6.28 -4.29
C TYR A 56 -0.88 7.30 -5.34
N GLY A 57 -0.22 7.31 -6.52
CA GLY A 57 -0.62 8.14 -7.65
C GLY A 57 -2.07 7.94 -8.06
N LEU A 58 -2.54 6.69 -8.09
CA LEU A 58 -3.95 6.38 -8.36
C LEU A 58 -4.87 6.87 -7.23
N GLY A 59 -4.43 6.80 -5.98
CA GLY A 59 -5.17 7.38 -4.85
C GLY A 59 -5.32 8.90 -4.96
N PHE A 60 -4.28 9.60 -5.43
CA PHE A 60 -4.31 11.04 -5.69
C PHE A 60 -5.23 11.39 -6.88
N GLU A 61 -5.10 10.67 -8.00
CA GLU A 61 -5.91 10.85 -9.19
C GLU A 61 -7.42 10.70 -8.93
N LEU A 62 -7.78 9.77 -8.06
CA LEU A 62 -9.17 9.50 -7.68
C LEU A 62 -9.70 10.49 -6.61
N GLY A 63 -8.87 11.42 -6.14
CA GLY A 63 -9.25 12.35 -5.07
C GLY A 63 -9.49 11.68 -3.71
N LEU A 64 -8.97 10.46 -3.50
CA LEU A 64 -9.09 9.72 -2.25
C LEU A 64 -8.09 10.22 -1.20
N ALA A 65 -6.99 10.82 -1.64
CA ALA A 65 -5.91 11.28 -0.78
C ALA A 65 -5.17 12.48 -1.37
N HIS A 66 -4.44 13.16 -0.51
CA HIS A 66 -3.42 14.15 -0.79
C HIS A 66 -2.12 13.71 -0.10
N PRO A 67 -0.92 14.14 -0.52
CA PRO A 67 0.32 13.82 0.18
C PRO A 67 0.26 14.03 1.69
N GLN A 68 -0.41 15.08 2.16
CA GLN A 68 -0.58 15.41 3.57
C GLN A 68 -1.81 14.77 4.23
N SER A 69 -2.55 13.90 3.55
CA SER A 69 -3.64 13.12 4.17
C SER A 69 -3.07 12.16 5.21
N LEU A 70 -3.73 12.08 6.36
CA LEU A 70 -3.38 11.08 7.38
C LEU A 70 -3.93 9.71 7.00
N ILE A 71 -3.12 8.69 7.21
CA ILE A 71 -3.47 7.27 6.99
C ILE A 71 -2.99 6.43 8.17
N GLU A 72 -3.70 5.34 8.47
CA GLU A 72 -3.32 4.45 9.55
C GLU A 72 -2.30 3.41 9.10
N ASP A 73 -1.21 3.28 9.86
CA ASP A 73 -0.24 2.20 9.76
C ASP A 73 -0.35 1.31 11.00
N ARG A 74 -1.39 0.47 11.02
CA ARG A 74 -1.70 -0.47 12.11
C ARG A 74 -2.00 -1.84 11.53
N PRO A 75 -1.83 -2.94 12.30
CA PRO A 75 -2.19 -4.27 11.83
C PRO A 75 -3.63 -4.28 11.30
N THR A 76 -3.79 -4.59 10.02
CA THR A 76 -5.07 -4.59 9.31
C THR A 76 -5.18 -5.88 8.50
N ALA A 77 -6.33 -6.55 8.60
CA ALA A 77 -6.60 -7.78 7.86
C ALA A 77 -7.54 -7.50 6.67
N PHE A 78 -7.20 -8.05 5.51
CA PHE A 78 -7.95 -7.94 4.27
C PHE A 78 -8.33 -9.35 3.81
N SER A 79 -9.52 -9.83 4.15
CA SER A 79 -10.01 -11.16 3.75
C SER A 79 -8.97 -12.29 3.97
N GLY A 80 -8.29 -12.26 5.13
CA GLY A 80 -7.25 -13.24 5.49
C GLY A 80 -5.81 -12.86 5.07
N TYR A 81 -5.62 -11.80 4.30
CA TYR A 81 -4.29 -11.23 4.02
C TYR A 81 -3.95 -10.15 5.04
N VAL A 82 -2.83 -10.31 5.74
CA VAL A 82 -2.35 -9.36 6.75
C VAL A 82 -0.96 -8.85 6.34
N PRO A 83 -0.87 -7.65 5.74
CA PRO A 83 0.42 -7.06 5.40
C PRO A 83 1.18 -6.65 6.66
N VAL A 84 2.51 -6.86 6.65
CA VAL A 84 3.43 -6.46 7.71
C VAL A 84 4.49 -5.55 7.12
N ASN A 85 4.88 -4.48 7.83
CA ASN A 85 5.98 -3.61 7.42
C ASN A 85 7.33 -4.36 7.43
N PHE A 86 8.29 -3.86 6.66
CA PHE A 86 9.60 -4.50 6.54
C PHE A 86 10.36 -4.58 7.88
N ASP A 87 10.20 -3.57 8.73
CA ASP A 87 10.76 -3.49 10.08
C ASP A 87 9.90 -4.22 11.13
N SER A 88 8.77 -4.79 10.73
CA SER A 88 7.78 -5.46 11.60
C SER A 88 7.13 -4.52 12.64
N LEU A 89 7.26 -3.21 12.48
CA LEU A 89 6.69 -2.20 13.38
C LEU A 89 5.43 -1.56 12.79
N SER A 90 4.61 -1.01 13.66
CA SER A 90 3.47 -0.16 13.30
C SER A 90 3.77 1.28 13.70
N HIS A 91 3.61 2.19 12.75
CA HIS A 91 3.96 3.61 12.94
C HIS A 91 2.75 4.46 13.37
N GLY A 92 1.59 3.85 13.54
CA GLY A 92 0.37 4.55 13.97
C GLY A 92 -0.23 5.40 12.84
N THR A 93 -0.59 6.64 13.14
CA THR A 93 -1.12 7.58 12.15
C THR A 93 0.04 8.35 11.52
N VAL A 94 0.21 8.24 10.20
CA VAL A 94 1.25 8.91 9.41
C VAL A 94 0.63 9.69 8.26
N THR A 95 1.38 10.57 7.61
CA THR A 95 0.96 11.16 6.33
C THR A 95 1.16 10.16 5.19
N ILE A 96 0.43 10.33 4.08
CA ILE A 96 0.69 9.56 2.84
C ILE A 96 2.13 9.82 2.34
N HIS A 97 2.62 11.06 2.47
CA HIS A 97 4.00 11.42 2.17
C HIS A 97 4.98 10.53 2.95
N ASP A 98 4.83 10.45 4.28
CA ASP A 98 5.71 9.64 5.13
C ASP A 98 5.55 8.14 4.85
N ALA A 99 4.33 7.69 4.58
CA ALA A 99 4.07 6.30 4.23
C ALA A 99 4.80 5.87 2.95
N LEU A 100 4.86 6.74 1.92
CA LEU A 100 5.58 6.45 0.68
C LEU A 100 7.10 6.61 0.82
N THR A 101 7.60 7.66 1.48
CA THR A 101 9.04 7.87 1.70
C THR A 101 9.66 6.75 2.52
N GLN A 102 8.99 6.30 3.58
CA GLN A 102 9.41 5.18 4.43
C GLN A 102 9.04 3.82 3.84
N SER A 103 8.30 3.80 2.73
CA SER A 103 7.90 2.56 2.05
C SER A 103 7.05 1.62 2.92
N LEU A 104 6.17 2.15 3.77
CA LEU A 104 5.30 1.35 4.63
C LEU A 104 4.37 0.45 3.80
N ASN A 105 4.16 -0.78 4.27
CA ASN A 105 3.38 -1.78 3.54
C ASN A 105 1.87 -1.64 3.80
N VAL A 106 1.49 -1.49 5.06
CA VAL A 106 0.07 -1.46 5.45
C VAL A 106 -0.67 -0.29 4.77
N PRO A 107 -0.18 0.96 4.82
CA PRO A 107 -0.82 2.08 4.13
C PRO A 107 -0.93 1.87 2.62
N ALA A 108 0.10 1.30 1.96
CA ALA A 108 0.06 1.04 0.53
C ALA A 108 -1.03 0.02 0.15
N VAL A 109 -1.22 -1.02 0.97
CA VAL A 109 -2.29 -2.01 0.77
C VAL A 109 -3.67 -1.42 1.02
N ILE A 110 -3.83 -0.56 2.05
CA ILE A 110 -5.08 0.17 2.32
C ILE A 110 -5.47 1.03 1.10
N VAL A 111 -4.52 1.75 0.51
CA VAL A 111 -4.78 2.56 -0.69
C VAL A 111 -5.08 1.67 -1.89
N LEU A 112 -4.36 0.55 -2.07
CA LEU A 112 -4.61 -0.39 -3.17
C LEU A 112 -5.98 -1.04 -3.08
N ASP A 113 -6.44 -1.38 -1.89
CA ASP A 113 -7.79 -1.91 -1.67
C ASP A 113 -8.86 -0.92 -2.15
N ALA A 114 -8.72 0.35 -1.79
CA ALA A 114 -9.62 1.41 -2.22
C ALA A 114 -9.55 1.74 -3.72
N VAL A 115 -8.36 1.67 -4.31
CA VAL A 115 -8.12 1.94 -5.73
C VAL A 115 -8.55 0.78 -6.61
N GLY A 116 -8.36 -0.44 -6.14
CA GLY A 116 -8.62 -1.69 -6.85
C GLY A 116 -7.43 -2.21 -7.65
N VAL A 117 -7.12 -3.50 -7.46
CA VAL A 117 -5.99 -4.19 -8.13
C VAL A 117 -6.12 -4.16 -9.66
N ALA A 118 -7.34 -4.33 -10.19
CA ALA A 118 -7.59 -4.31 -11.63
C ALA A 118 -7.17 -2.97 -12.27
N ARG A 119 -7.38 -1.85 -11.55
CA ARG A 119 -6.95 -0.52 -12.02
C ARG A 119 -5.43 -0.41 -12.02
N LEU A 120 -4.75 -0.88 -10.99
CA LEU A 120 -3.29 -0.91 -10.95
C LEU A 120 -2.71 -1.70 -12.14
N VAL A 121 -3.21 -2.92 -12.38
CA VAL A 121 -2.79 -3.76 -13.51
C VAL A 121 -3.06 -3.08 -14.86
N SER A 122 -4.22 -2.44 -15.01
CA SER A 122 -4.54 -1.68 -16.23
C SER A 122 -3.53 -0.53 -16.46
N ARG A 123 -3.10 0.17 -15.40
CA ARG A 123 -2.13 1.27 -15.54
C ARG A 123 -0.72 0.76 -15.84
N LEU A 124 -0.32 -0.37 -15.29
CA LEU A 124 0.93 -1.03 -15.68
C LEU A 124 0.93 -1.32 -17.19
N LYS A 125 -0.15 -1.90 -17.72
CA LYS A 125 -0.28 -2.15 -19.16
C LYS A 125 -0.26 -0.87 -20.00
N ARG A 126 -0.89 0.22 -19.54
CA ARG A 126 -0.80 1.53 -20.20
C ARG A 126 0.62 2.10 -20.21
N ALA A 127 1.42 1.79 -19.22
CA ALA A 127 2.84 2.13 -19.19
C ALA A 127 3.73 1.22 -20.06
N ASN A 128 3.12 0.38 -20.90
CA ASN A 128 3.78 -0.65 -21.72
C ASN A 128 4.50 -1.74 -20.91
N ALA A 129 4.12 -1.92 -19.65
CA ALA A 129 4.59 -3.03 -18.83
C ALA A 129 3.70 -4.27 -19.04
N ASN A 130 4.32 -5.46 -18.94
CA ASN A 130 3.67 -6.75 -19.12
C ASN A 130 3.63 -7.53 -17.79
N PRO A 131 2.79 -7.13 -16.82
CA PRO A 131 2.76 -7.79 -15.54
C PRO A 131 2.27 -9.24 -15.66
N LEU A 132 3.04 -10.19 -15.14
CA LEU A 132 2.67 -11.58 -15.01
C LEU A 132 2.03 -11.81 -13.65
N LEU A 133 0.75 -12.10 -13.66
CA LEU A 133 0.00 -12.42 -12.44
C LEU A 133 0.13 -13.92 -12.14
N PRO A 134 0.29 -14.31 -10.86
CA PRO A 134 0.25 -15.72 -10.49
C PRO A 134 -1.16 -16.24 -10.71
N ASP A 135 -1.29 -17.31 -11.49
CA ASP A 135 -2.51 -18.01 -11.87
C ASP A 135 -3.71 -17.13 -12.31
N GLU A 136 -4.59 -17.67 -13.13
CA GLU A 136 -5.77 -17.02 -13.73
C GLU A 136 -6.84 -16.59 -12.72
N THR A 137 -6.65 -16.85 -11.44
CA THR A 137 -7.49 -16.38 -10.34
C THR A 137 -7.21 -14.93 -10.01
N ALA A 138 -8.23 -14.16 -9.73
CA ALA A 138 -8.21 -12.72 -9.48
C ALA A 138 -6.98 -12.27 -8.67
N ALA A 139 -6.17 -11.38 -9.25
CA ALA A 139 -5.01 -10.78 -8.60
C ALA A 139 -5.43 -10.14 -7.27
N GLY A 140 -4.88 -10.64 -6.15
CA GLY A 140 -5.17 -10.14 -4.82
C GLY A 140 -4.29 -8.92 -4.45
N LEU A 141 -4.52 -8.37 -3.26
CA LEU A 141 -3.81 -7.19 -2.73
C LEU A 141 -2.29 -7.41 -2.59
N ALA A 142 -1.82 -8.66 -2.57
CA ALA A 142 -0.39 -8.99 -2.57
C ALA A 142 0.37 -8.41 -3.78
N VAL A 143 -0.33 -8.12 -4.90
CA VAL A 143 0.24 -7.44 -6.08
C VAL A 143 0.92 -6.12 -5.69
N GLY A 144 0.36 -5.36 -4.76
CA GLY A 144 0.93 -4.09 -4.28
C GLY A 144 2.25 -4.22 -3.52
N LEU A 145 2.59 -5.41 -3.06
CA LEU A 145 3.84 -5.72 -2.35
C LEU A 145 4.76 -6.69 -3.14
N GLY A 146 4.49 -6.86 -4.44
CA GLY A 146 5.32 -7.68 -5.30
C GLY A 146 4.77 -9.06 -5.63
N GLY A 147 3.50 -9.35 -5.33
CA GLY A 147 2.79 -10.55 -5.76
C GLY A 147 2.45 -10.54 -7.26
N VAL A 148 3.36 -10.06 -8.09
CA VAL A 148 3.27 -9.96 -9.55
C VAL A 148 4.68 -10.06 -10.11
N GLY A 149 4.84 -10.60 -11.30
CA GLY A 149 6.13 -10.61 -11.99
C GLY A 149 6.22 -9.45 -12.98
N VAL A 150 7.34 -8.74 -12.99
CA VAL A 150 7.68 -7.68 -13.95
C VAL A 150 9.16 -7.75 -14.34
N THR A 151 9.53 -7.14 -15.46
CA THR A 151 10.92 -6.97 -15.86
C THR A 151 11.49 -5.63 -15.39
N LEU A 152 12.81 -5.48 -15.44
CA LEU A 152 13.43 -4.18 -15.16
C LEU A 152 12.99 -3.13 -16.20
N ARG A 153 12.86 -3.51 -17.46
CA ARG A 153 12.35 -2.64 -18.53
C ARG A 153 10.93 -2.18 -18.28
N ASP A 154 10.06 -3.07 -17.80
CA ASP A 154 8.68 -2.71 -17.39
C ASP A 154 8.69 -1.60 -16.33
N LEU A 155 9.52 -1.76 -15.29
CA LEU A 155 9.62 -0.76 -14.22
C LEU A 155 10.17 0.57 -14.74
N VAL A 156 11.19 0.55 -15.60
CA VAL A 156 11.73 1.77 -16.23
C VAL A 156 10.64 2.48 -17.06
N SER A 157 9.81 1.73 -17.80
CA SER A 157 8.66 2.30 -18.55
C SER A 157 7.63 2.97 -17.63
N VAL A 158 7.29 2.33 -16.51
CA VAL A 158 6.36 2.89 -15.50
C VAL A 158 6.90 4.20 -14.92
N TYR A 159 8.17 4.22 -14.53
CA TYR A 159 8.79 5.41 -13.94
C TYR A 159 9.04 6.51 -14.98
N ALA A 160 9.33 6.16 -16.23
CA ALA A 160 9.38 7.12 -17.32
C ALA A 160 8.03 7.80 -17.53
N ALA A 161 6.93 7.05 -17.46
CA ALA A 161 5.59 7.62 -17.55
C ALA A 161 5.29 8.59 -16.39
N ILE A 162 5.65 8.24 -15.14
CA ILE A 162 5.49 9.14 -13.99
C ILE A 162 6.31 10.42 -14.20
N ALA A 163 7.58 10.28 -14.56
CA ALA A 163 8.51 11.41 -14.81
C ALA A 163 8.02 12.37 -15.91
N ARG A 164 7.29 11.83 -16.90
CA ARG A 164 6.67 12.59 -18.00
C ARG A 164 5.33 13.28 -17.61
N GLY A 165 4.96 13.26 -16.35
CA GLY A 165 3.66 13.79 -15.92
C GLY A 165 2.50 12.85 -16.22
N GLY A 166 2.75 11.54 -16.20
CA GLY A 166 1.75 10.51 -16.39
C GLY A 166 1.57 9.99 -17.82
N SER A 167 2.28 10.55 -18.79
CA SER A 167 2.17 10.12 -20.20
C SER A 167 3.07 8.91 -20.48
N PRO A 168 2.58 7.81 -21.07
CA PRO A 168 3.40 6.64 -21.39
C PRO A 168 4.46 6.94 -22.45
N VAL A 169 5.49 6.11 -22.50
CA VAL A 169 6.51 6.09 -23.55
C VAL A 169 6.92 4.64 -23.82
N HIS A 170 7.16 4.32 -25.08
CA HIS A 170 7.74 3.04 -25.46
C HIS A 170 9.25 3.08 -25.34
N LEU A 171 9.83 2.17 -24.58
CA LEU A 171 11.29 1.98 -24.60
C LEU A 171 11.70 1.31 -25.90
N LYS A 172 12.77 1.80 -26.51
CA LYS A 172 13.29 1.30 -27.80
C LYS A 172 14.80 1.23 -27.83
N ASP A 173 15.32 0.15 -28.36
CA ASP A 173 16.75 -0.09 -28.60
C ASP A 173 17.12 0.49 -29.97
N GLY A 174 17.31 1.81 -30.07
CA GLY A 174 17.97 2.51 -31.18
C GLY A 174 17.40 2.36 -32.61
N VAL A 175 16.80 1.23 -32.96
CA VAL A 175 16.38 0.91 -34.34
C VAL A 175 14.86 0.61 -34.46
N ALA A 176 14.19 0.39 -33.34
CA ALA A 176 12.76 0.07 -33.37
C ALA A 176 11.90 1.31 -33.65
N THR A 177 11.12 1.26 -34.72
CA THR A 177 10.10 2.27 -34.99
C THR A 177 8.96 2.09 -34.00
N PRO A 178 8.54 3.14 -33.26
CA PRO A 178 7.37 3.05 -32.39
C PRO A 178 6.14 2.61 -33.19
N PRO A 179 5.20 1.88 -32.60
CA PRO A 179 3.90 1.65 -33.23
C PRO A 179 3.24 2.98 -33.60
N ALA A 180 2.55 3.00 -34.74
CA ALA A 180 1.90 4.23 -35.27
C ALA A 180 0.92 4.91 -34.31
N ASP A 181 0.38 4.15 -33.33
CA ASP A 181 -0.61 4.62 -32.32
C ASP A 181 0.03 5.04 -30.99
N ALA A 182 1.37 5.15 -30.91
CA ALA A 182 2.09 5.47 -29.68
C ALA A 182 1.72 6.87 -29.11
N ASP A 183 1.25 7.78 -29.95
CA ASP A 183 0.91 9.16 -29.55
C ASP A 183 -0.50 9.32 -28.94
N ILE A 184 -1.35 8.29 -28.98
CA ILE A 184 -2.76 8.36 -28.52
C ILE A 184 -3.00 7.46 -27.27
N ALA A 185 -1.95 6.95 -26.69
CA ALA A 185 -2.09 6.05 -25.53
C ALA A 185 -2.71 6.79 -24.33
N ALA A 186 -3.71 6.16 -23.71
CA ALA A 186 -4.34 6.71 -22.51
C ALA A 186 -3.30 6.91 -21.37
N PRO A 187 -3.39 8.02 -20.61
CA PRO A 187 -2.40 8.33 -19.58
C PRO A 187 -2.33 7.23 -18.51
N VAL A 188 -1.13 7.05 -17.98
CA VAL A 188 -0.84 6.15 -16.84
C VAL A 188 -1.32 6.79 -15.55
N LEU A 189 -1.10 8.08 -15.38
CA LEU A 189 -1.58 8.91 -14.28
C LEU A 189 -2.01 10.27 -14.80
N ASP A 190 -2.88 10.94 -14.04
CA ASP A 190 -3.14 12.37 -14.21
C ASP A 190 -1.86 13.18 -13.91
N PRO A 191 -1.62 14.32 -14.60
CA PRO A 191 -0.42 15.15 -14.39
C PRO A 191 -0.24 15.63 -12.95
N VAL A 192 -1.31 15.96 -12.23
CA VAL A 192 -1.27 16.39 -10.83
C VAL A 192 -0.83 15.22 -9.94
N ALA A 193 -1.40 14.04 -10.16
CA ALA A 193 -1.04 12.84 -9.42
C ALA A 193 0.41 12.41 -9.67
N ALA A 194 0.87 12.45 -10.91
CA ALA A 194 2.26 12.17 -11.27
C ALA A 194 3.24 13.16 -10.63
N TRP A 195 2.84 14.45 -10.55
CA TRP A 195 3.64 15.48 -9.90
C TRP A 195 3.73 15.24 -8.39
N TYR A 196 2.61 14.95 -7.69
CA TYR A 196 2.64 14.60 -6.26
C TYR A 196 3.55 13.40 -5.97
N VAL A 197 3.46 12.37 -6.81
CA VAL A 197 4.35 11.20 -6.67
C VAL A 197 5.81 11.61 -6.81
N THR A 198 6.15 12.42 -7.82
CA THR A 198 7.52 12.90 -8.06
C THR A 198 8.03 13.73 -6.88
N ASP A 199 7.20 14.63 -6.37
CA ASP A 199 7.54 15.50 -5.24
C ASP A 199 7.87 14.68 -3.98
N ILE A 200 7.05 13.70 -3.65
CA ILE A 200 7.31 12.77 -2.52
C ILE A 200 8.60 11.97 -2.75
N LEU A 201 8.81 11.44 -3.97
CA LEU A 201 9.97 10.58 -4.25
C LEU A 201 11.31 11.34 -4.20
N ARG A 202 11.31 12.65 -4.35
CA ARG A 202 12.49 13.51 -4.16
C ARG A 202 12.92 13.61 -2.70
N ASP A 203 11.97 13.45 -1.79
CA ASP A 203 12.20 13.53 -0.34
C ASP A 203 12.61 12.16 0.27
N VAL A 204 12.65 11.10 -0.54
CA VAL A 204 13.16 9.80 -0.07
C VAL A 204 14.63 9.95 0.33
N PRO A 205 15.03 9.53 1.56
CA PRO A 205 16.41 9.61 1.99
C PRO A 205 17.35 8.84 1.05
N PRO A 206 18.38 9.51 0.51
CA PRO A 206 19.33 8.88 -0.41
C PRO A 206 20.23 7.87 0.30
N PRO A 207 20.92 6.97 -0.43
CA PRO A 207 22.01 6.18 0.13
C PRO A 207 23.19 7.08 0.57
N LEU A 208 24.12 6.53 1.33
CA LEU A 208 25.26 7.29 1.90
C LEU A 208 26.09 8.08 0.88
N ASN A 209 26.13 7.61 -0.38
CA ASN A 209 26.84 8.29 -1.49
C ASN A 209 25.94 9.26 -2.27
N GLY A 210 24.70 9.45 -1.86
CA GLY A 210 23.73 10.26 -2.61
C GLY A 210 23.49 11.63 -2.01
N SER A 211 23.05 12.58 -2.84
CA SER A 211 22.60 13.90 -2.41
C SER A 211 21.07 13.97 -2.44
N PRO A 212 20.43 14.53 -1.37
CA PRO A 212 18.98 14.65 -1.30
C PRO A 212 18.38 15.50 -2.44
N GLY A 213 17.16 15.19 -2.86
CA GLY A 213 16.36 16.03 -3.76
C GLY A 213 16.79 16.04 -5.23
N ARG A 214 17.92 15.42 -5.58
CA ARG A 214 18.48 15.41 -6.94
C ARG A 214 17.80 14.38 -7.84
N ILE A 215 17.37 13.28 -7.27
CA ILE A 215 16.75 12.13 -7.97
C ILE A 215 15.45 11.80 -7.24
N ALA A 216 14.36 11.68 -7.98
CA ALA A 216 13.14 11.08 -7.49
C ALA A 216 13.30 9.57 -7.65
N PHE A 217 13.27 8.79 -6.55
CA PHE A 217 13.56 7.35 -6.65
C PHE A 217 12.74 6.53 -5.66
N LYS A 218 12.64 5.25 -5.96
CA LYS A 218 12.03 4.25 -5.09
C LYS A 218 12.85 2.97 -5.10
N THR A 219 13.03 2.41 -3.93
CA THR A 219 13.61 1.09 -3.75
C THR A 219 12.54 0.02 -3.61
N GLY A 220 12.89 -1.20 -3.96
CA GLY A 220 12.10 -2.39 -3.72
C GLY A 220 12.99 -3.52 -3.21
N THR A 221 12.42 -4.39 -2.39
CA THR A 221 13.04 -5.65 -1.97
C THR A 221 11.95 -6.70 -2.06
N SER A 222 12.19 -7.78 -2.79
CA SER A 222 11.22 -8.85 -2.89
C SER A 222 11.19 -9.70 -1.62
N TYR A 223 10.07 -10.35 -1.38
CA TYR A 223 9.93 -11.27 -0.26
C TYR A 223 10.99 -12.37 -0.31
N GLY A 224 11.62 -12.64 0.83
CA GLY A 224 12.70 -13.62 0.94
C GLY A 224 14.05 -13.15 0.43
N TYR A 225 14.27 -11.83 0.27
CA TYR A 225 15.57 -11.24 -0.10
C TYR A 225 16.16 -11.82 -1.42
N ARG A 226 15.33 -11.92 -2.46
CA ARG A 226 15.75 -12.46 -3.76
C ARG A 226 16.16 -11.37 -4.74
N ASP A 227 15.45 -10.24 -4.70
CA ASP A 227 15.60 -9.13 -5.62
C ASP A 227 15.72 -7.82 -4.85
N ALA A 228 16.70 -7.01 -5.19
CA ALA A 228 16.87 -5.64 -4.72
C ALA A 228 16.78 -4.69 -5.92
N TRP A 229 15.91 -3.70 -5.81
CA TRP A 229 15.59 -2.75 -6.87
C TRP A 229 15.85 -1.32 -6.43
N ALA A 230 16.25 -0.50 -7.39
CA ALA A 230 16.19 0.94 -7.29
C ALA A 230 15.88 1.52 -8.67
N ILE A 231 14.76 2.25 -8.77
CA ILE A 231 14.40 2.96 -9.99
C ILE A 231 14.28 4.43 -9.65
N GLY A 232 14.94 5.28 -10.43
CA GLY A 232 14.94 6.72 -10.19
C GLY A 232 15.06 7.51 -11.48
N TYR A 233 14.73 8.79 -11.40
CA TYR A 233 14.76 9.71 -12.53
C TYR A 233 15.07 11.14 -12.10
N ASP A 234 15.58 11.91 -13.04
CA ASP A 234 15.63 13.39 -13.01
C ASP A 234 14.65 13.99 -14.03
N GLY A 235 14.81 15.20 -14.46
CA GLY A 235 13.95 15.83 -15.47
C GLY A 235 14.11 15.31 -16.91
N LYS A 236 15.05 14.40 -17.17
CA LYS A 236 15.35 13.89 -18.52
C LYS A 236 15.53 12.37 -18.57
N THR A 237 16.24 11.80 -17.62
CA THR A 237 16.68 10.43 -17.64
C THR A 237 15.98 9.60 -16.59
N VAL A 238 15.65 8.36 -16.93
CA VAL A 238 15.21 7.33 -15.98
C VAL A 238 16.23 6.21 -15.98
N ILE A 239 16.60 5.75 -14.77
CA ILE A 239 17.53 4.64 -14.56
C ILE A 239 16.86 3.61 -13.66
N GLY A 240 16.91 2.34 -14.08
CA GLY A 240 16.53 1.21 -13.27
C GLY A 240 17.73 0.34 -12.96
N VAL A 241 17.81 -0.15 -11.73
CA VAL A 241 18.85 -1.08 -11.25
C VAL A 241 18.19 -2.25 -10.56
N TRP A 242 18.58 -3.46 -10.95
CA TRP A 242 18.29 -4.70 -10.25
C TRP A 242 19.57 -5.34 -9.75
N VAL A 243 19.52 -5.92 -8.54
CA VAL A 243 20.61 -6.70 -7.93
C VAL A 243 20.02 -7.94 -7.30
N GLY A 244 20.58 -9.11 -7.62
CA GLY A 244 20.10 -10.39 -7.09
C GLY A 244 20.82 -11.56 -7.74
N ARG A 245 20.27 -12.75 -7.53
CA ARG A 245 20.79 -13.95 -8.18
C ARG A 245 19.92 -14.30 -9.38
N PRO A 246 20.50 -14.54 -10.57
CA PRO A 246 19.72 -14.94 -11.76
C PRO A 246 18.93 -16.23 -11.56
N ASP A 247 19.40 -17.14 -10.73
CA ASP A 247 18.70 -18.38 -10.38
C ASP A 247 17.52 -18.18 -9.40
N GLY A 248 17.29 -16.94 -8.94
CA GLY A 248 16.20 -16.60 -8.01
C GLY A 248 16.40 -17.07 -6.56
N ALA A 249 17.59 -17.58 -6.23
CA ALA A 249 17.87 -17.97 -4.85
C ALA A 249 18.01 -16.74 -3.93
N PRO A 250 17.68 -16.86 -2.64
CA PRO A 250 17.80 -15.76 -1.68
C PRO A 250 19.25 -15.29 -1.51
N VAL A 251 19.41 -13.99 -1.28
CA VAL A 251 20.65 -13.36 -0.84
C VAL A 251 20.39 -12.71 0.52
N PRO A 252 20.67 -13.37 1.63
CA PRO A 252 20.33 -12.86 2.96
C PRO A 252 20.86 -11.44 3.21
N GLY A 253 19.98 -10.54 3.64
CA GLY A 253 20.34 -9.15 3.94
C GLY A 253 20.41 -8.21 2.72
N ILE A 254 20.18 -8.70 1.49
CA ILE A 254 20.10 -7.81 0.33
C ILE A 254 18.85 -6.92 0.44
N ALA A 255 19.03 -5.62 0.23
CA ALA A 255 17.91 -4.67 0.18
C ALA A 255 18.14 -3.62 -0.90
N GLY A 256 17.04 -3.10 -1.46
CA GLY A 256 17.12 -2.09 -2.52
C GLY A 256 17.94 -0.88 -2.13
N ILE A 257 17.79 -0.38 -0.90
CA ILE A 257 18.51 0.81 -0.41
C ILE A 257 20.03 0.57 -0.25
N THR A 258 20.45 -0.63 0.11
CA THR A 258 21.86 -0.94 0.37
C THR A 258 22.60 -1.52 -0.83
N ALA A 259 21.90 -2.19 -1.74
CA ALA A 259 22.52 -2.89 -2.87
C ALA A 259 22.28 -2.18 -4.23
N ALA A 260 21.05 -1.76 -4.51
CA ALA A 260 20.70 -1.19 -5.81
C ALA A 260 20.77 0.36 -5.83
N ALA A 261 20.33 1.04 -4.77
CA ALA A 261 20.33 2.50 -4.73
C ALA A 261 21.73 3.13 -4.85
N PRO A 262 22.81 2.62 -4.22
CA PRO A 262 24.15 3.16 -4.44
C PRO A 262 24.58 3.11 -5.91
N ILE A 263 24.24 2.04 -6.64
CA ILE A 263 24.53 1.88 -8.07
C ILE A 263 23.72 2.87 -8.90
N LEU A 264 22.44 3.06 -8.55
CA LEU A 264 21.57 4.05 -9.19
C LEU A 264 22.16 5.46 -9.10
N PHE A 265 22.57 5.88 -7.90
CA PHE A 265 23.11 7.22 -7.68
C PHE A 265 24.47 7.39 -8.37
N GLU A 266 25.34 6.38 -8.32
CA GLU A 266 26.61 6.38 -9.03
C GLU A 266 26.41 6.43 -10.57
N ALA A 267 25.41 5.76 -11.10
CA ALA A 267 25.07 5.82 -12.52
C ALA A 267 24.69 7.26 -12.94
N PHE A 268 23.88 7.96 -12.15
CA PHE A 268 23.55 9.36 -12.39
C PHE A 268 24.79 10.28 -12.29
N ASP A 269 25.66 10.07 -11.32
CA ASP A 269 26.87 10.88 -11.13
C ASP A 269 27.91 10.67 -12.26
N ARG A 270 27.90 9.51 -12.90
CA ARG A 270 28.79 9.19 -14.03
C ARG A 270 28.25 9.63 -15.40
N MET A 271 27.02 10.10 -15.46
CA MET A 271 26.47 10.63 -16.71
C MET A 271 27.22 11.91 -17.12
N ALA A 272 27.58 11.99 -18.39
CA ALA A 272 28.27 13.16 -18.95
C ALA A 272 27.37 14.42 -19.03
N THR A 273 26.05 14.26 -18.96
CA THR A 273 25.09 15.37 -19.00
C THR A 273 24.73 15.86 -17.60
N PRO A 274 24.66 17.17 -17.37
CA PRO A 274 24.14 17.70 -16.12
C PRO A 274 22.72 17.18 -15.85
N MET A 275 22.38 16.99 -14.58
CA MET A 275 21.03 16.61 -14.19
C MET A 275 19.99 17.64 -14.62
N ALA A 276 18.91 17.18 -15.21
CA ALA A 276 17.84 18.04 -15.66
C ALA A 276 16.85 18.38 -14.51
N PRO A 277 16.34 19.63 -14.47
CA PRO A 277 15.34 19.98 -13.45
C PRO A 277 14.03 19.21 -13.67
N PHE A 278 13.36 18.90 -12.56
CA PHE A 278 12.02 18.30 -12.61
C PHE A 278 11.00 19.25 -13.22
N ARG A 279 9.90 18.69 -13.70
CA ARG A 279 8.77 19.47 -14.22
C ARG A 279 8.18 20.34 -13.12
N SER A 280 7.80 21.57 -13.46
CA SER A 280 7.05 22.45 -12.58
C SER A 280 5.68 21.85 -12.23
N ALA A 281 5.12 22.26 -11.10
CA ALA A 281 3.78 21.86 -10.70
C ALA A 281 2.75 22.27 -11.77
N PRO A 282 1.93 21.33 -12.27
CA PRO A 282 0.85 21.67 -13.17
C PRO A 282 -0.26 22.47 -12.47
N SER A 283 -1.12 23.10 -13.24
CA SER A 283 -2.33 23.72 -12.70
C SER A 283 -3.21 22.65 -12.02
N GLY A 284 -3.74 22.97 -10.83
CA GLY A 284 -4.56 22.05 -10.06
C GLY A 284 -3.82 21.36 -8.89
N VAL A 285 -2.50 21.53 -8.78
CA VAL A 285 -1.77 21.09 -7.58
C VAL A 285 -2.21 21.93 -6.38
N LEU A 286 -2.64 21.27 -5.33
CA LEU A 286 -2.97 21.89 -4.05
C LEU A 286 -1.72 21.85 -3.14
N PHE A 287 -1.18 23.02 -2.83
CA PHE A 287 -0.12 23.16 -1.83
C PHE A 287 -0.76 23.47 -0.48
N ALA A 288 -0.85 22.47 0.39
CA ALA A 288 -1.51 22.63 1.68
C ALA A 288 -0.96 21.65 2.71
N ASP A 289 -0.82 22.10 3.94
CA ASP A 289 -0.62 21.22 5.09
C ASP A 289 -1.94 20.52 5.45
N ASN A 290 -1.89 19.44 6.22
CA ASN A 290 -3.08 18.68 6.63
C ASN A 290 -4.16 19.58 7.25
N SER A 291 -3.79 20.58 8.04
CA SER A 291 -4.75 21.51 8.69
C SER A 291 -5.55 22.32 7.68
N GLN A 292 -4.97 22.63 6.53
CA GLN A 292 -5.54 23.46 5.46
C GLN A 292 -6.33 22.64 4.44
N LEU A 293 -6.17 21.31 4.44
CA LEU A 293 -6.88 20.45 3.50
C LEU A 293 -8.40 20.51 3.72
N PRO A 294 -9.20 20.37 2.65
CA PRO A 294 -10.62 20.09 2.75
C PRO A 294 -10.89 18.85 3.62
N ALA A 295 -11.98 18.87 4.39
CA ALA A 295 -12.28 17.80 5.34
C ALA A 295 -12.20 16.36 4.78
N PRO A 296 -12.65 16.05 3.54
CA PRO A 296 -12.52 14.72 2.96
C PRO A 296 -11.06 14.28 2.74
N LEU A 297 -10.13 15.21 2.51
CA LEU A 297 -8.72 14.93 2.24
C LEU A 297 -7.84 14.96 3.49
N LYS A 298 -8.35 15.38 4.66
CA LYS A 298 -7.56 15.42 5.91
C LYS A 298 -7.12 14.04 6.37
N ARG A 299 -7.95 13.02 6.13
CA ARG A 299 -7.67 11.62 6.50
C ARG A 299 -8.16 10.71 5.38
N PHE A 300 -7.32 9.75 5.00
CA PHE A 300 -7.72 8.71 4.07
C PHE A 300 -8.89 7.91 4.63
N ARG A 301 -9.91 7.71 3.81
CA ARG A 301 -11.07 6.86 4.10
C ARG A 301 -11.31 5.96 2.90
N HIS A 302 -11.49 4.67 3.18
CA HIS A 302 -11.89 3.75 2.13
C HIS A 302 -13.28 4.17 1.60
N PRO A 303 -13.51 4.22 0.27
CA PRO A 303 -14.80 4.63 -0.30
C PRO A 303 -16.00 3.82 0.23
N GLU A 304 -15.78 2.55 0.57
CA GLU A 304 -16.82 1.67 1.11
C GLU A 304 -16.95 1.76 2.64
N ALA A 305 -16.01 2.42 3.34
CA ALA A 305 -16.06 2.52 4.80
C ALA A 305 -17.33 3.21 5.29
N ASP A 306 -17.84 4.18 4.54
CA ASP A 306 -19.10 4.85 4.87
C ASP A 306 -20.34 3.94 4.69
N LEU A 307 -20.24 2.91 3.86
CA LEU A 307 -21.32 1.93 3.70
C LEU A 307 -21.36 0.92 4.86
N VAL A 308 -20.19 0.60 5.43
CA VAL A 308 -20.04 -0.33 6.56
C VAL A 308 -20.17 0.40 7.91
N ALA A 309 -19.69 1.65 8.03
CA ALA A 309 -19.67 2.42 9.27
C ALA A 309 -21.01 3.07 9.63
N LYS A 310 -22.00 3.09 8.72
CA LYS A 310 -23.29 3.75 8.99
C LYS A 310 -24.12 3.07 10.07
N ASP A 311 -23.77 1.81 10.40
CA ASP A 311 -24.66 1.09 11.32
C ASP A 311 -24.02 -0.20 11.90
N PRO A 312 -23.06 -0.11 12.83
CA PRO A 312 -22.49 -1.29 13.46
C PRO A 312 -23.56 -2.06 14.24
N ALA A 313 -23.41 -3.39 14.33
CA ALA A 313 -24.29 -4.25 15.13
C ALA A 313 -24.34 -3.75 16.59
N PRO A 314 -25.42 -4.02 17.33
CA PRO A 314 -25.45 -3.70 18.75
C PRO A 314 -24.36 -4.48 19.48
N GLU A 315 -23.79 -3.89 20.52
CA GLU A 315 -22.76 -4.50 21.36
C GLU A 315 -23.10 -4.20 22.83
N ILE A 316 -23.08 -5.22 23.69
CA ILE A 316 -23.26 -5.08 25.12
C ILE A 316 -21.98 -4.51 25.72
N ALA A 317 -22.02 -3.24 26.10
CA ALA A 317 -20.89 -2.53 26.70
C ALA A 317 -20.77 -2.78 28.20
N PHE A 318 -21.85 -3.15 28.86
CA PHE A 318 -21.89 -3.53 30.26
C PHE A 318 -23.12 -4.43 30.52
N PRO A 319 -22.97 -5.51 31.33
CA PRO A 319 -21.72 -6.02 31.88
C PRO A 319 -20.79 -6.60 30.79
N ALA A 320 -19.49 -6.71 31.07
CA ALA A 320 -18.54 -7.35 30.16
C ALA A 320 -18.72 -8.88 30.18
N ASP A 321 -18.31 -9.54 29.08
CA ASP A 321 -18.36 -11.00 29.00
C ASP A 321 -17.45 -11.65 30.05
N GLY A 322 -17.96 -12.70 30.73
CA GLY A 322 -17.24 -13.45 31.73
C GLY A 322 -17.09 -12.80 33.11
N VAL A 323 -17.73 -11.66 33.35
CA VAL A 323 -17.64 -10.95 34.65
C VAL A 323 -18.60 -11.51 35.66
N ASP A 324 -18.16 -11.56 36.94
CA ASP A 324 -19.02 -11.82 38.10
C ASP A 324 -19.61 -10.50 38.60
N VAL A 325 -20.92 -10.47 38.76
CA VAL A 325 -21.66 -9.25 39.17
C VAL A 325 -22.39 -9.54 40.48
N ASP A 326 -21.91 -8.92 41.56
CA ASP A 326 -22.60 -8.96 42.87
C ASP A 326 -23.79 -8.01 42.84
N LEU A 327 -24.98 -8.57 42.89
CA LEU A 327 -26.25 -7.86 42.95
C LEU A 327 -26.98 -8.06 44.31
N GLY A 328 -26.33 -8.73 45.28
CA GLY A 328 -26.90 -9.01 46.56
C GLY A 328 -27.99 -10.09 46.53
N VAL A 329 -27.97 -10.96 45.53
CA VAL A 329 -28.98 -12.02 45.36
C VAL A 329 -28.94 -12.99 46.54
N ALA A 330 -27.76 -13.34 47.04
CA ALA A 330 -27.59 -14.18 48.19
C ALA A 330 -28.07 -13.58 49.50
N SER A 331 -28.09 -12.23 49.61
CA SER A 331 -28.57 -11.52 50.80
C SER A 331 -30.08 -11.20 50.77
N GLY A 332 -30.77 -11.47 49.68
CA GLY A 332 -32.22 -11.23 49.51
C GLY A 332 -32.63 -9.77 49.17
N ASP A 333 -31.68 -8.84 49.12
CA ASP A 333 -31.90 -7.48 48.69
C ASP A 333 -31.31 -7.27 47.28
N ILE A 334 -32.02 -7.76 46.26
CA ILE A 334 -31.54 -7.87 44.91
C ILE A 334 -31.59 -6.50 44.21
N SER A 335 -30.42 -5.95 43.89
CA SER A 335 -30.30 -4.76 43.04
C SER A 335 -30.48 -5.13 41.56
N PRO A 336 -31.14 -4.26 40.77
CA PRO A 336 -31.28 -4.54 39.33
C PRO A 336 -29.95 -4.38 38.58
N LEU A 337 -29.67 -5.31 37.68
CA LEU A 337 -28.57 -5.22 36.74
C LEU A 337 -28.91 -4.24 35.62
N ILE A 338 -28.07 -3.25 35.42
CA ILE A 338 -28.21 -2.31 34.30
C ILE A 338 -27.42 -2.87 33.11
N ILE A 339 -28.10 -3.18 32.01
CA ILE A 339 -27.49 -3.60 30.77
C ILE A 339 -27.31 -2.37 29.90
N LYS A 340 -26.07 -2.06 29.46
CA LYS A 340 -25.76 -0.95 28.57
C LYS A 340 -25.28 -1.46 27.25
N ILE A 341 -25.76 -0.85 26.17
CA ILE A 341 -25.37 -1.19 24.80
C ILE A 341 -24.79 0.03 24.08
N ARG A 342 -23.91 -0.26 23.14
CA ARG A 342 -23.44 0.70 22.14
C ARG A 342 -23.78 0.19 20.74
N ASN A 343 -23.82 1.08 19.76
CA ASN A 343 -24.14 0.75 18.37
C ASN A 343 -25.57 0.18 18.18
N GLY A 344 -25.85 -0.42 17.01
CA GLY A 344 -27.14 -0.99 16.63
C GLY A 344 -28.22 0.04 16.30
N VAL A 345 -29.30 -0.43 15.69
CA VAL A 345 -30.47 0.37 15.28
C VAL A 345 -31.64 0.09 16.19
N PRO A 346 -32.21 1.11 16.85
CA PRO A 346 -33.42 0.91 17.66
C PRO A 346 -34.65 0.54 16.79
N PRO A 347 -35.67 -0.15 17.34
CA PRO A 347 -35.79 -0.57 18.73
C PRO A 347 -34.90 -1.75 19.09
N PHE A 348 -34.54 -1.85 20.38
CA PHE A 348 -33.72 -2.94 20.91
C PHE A 348 -34.60 -3.85 21.77
N THR A 349 -34.39 -5.17 21.61
CA THR A 349 -34.99 -6.20 22.47
C THR A 349 -33.88 -6.82 23.31
N PHE A 350 -34.03 -6.80 24.63
CA PHE A 350 -33.10 -7.37 25.59
C PHE A 350 -33.62 -8.72 26.05
N LEU A 351 -32.73 -9.71 26.18
CA LEU A 351 -33.06 -11.06 26.62
C LEU A 351 -32.11 -11.49 27.73
N ALA A 352 -32.63 -12.29 28.69
CA ALA A 352 -31.87 -13.05 29.66
C ALA A 352 -32.19 -14.54 29.46
N ASN A 353 -31.17 -15.37 29.25
CA ASN A 353 -31.32 -16.82 28.98
C ASN A 353 -32.31 -17.13 27.83
N GLY A 354 -32.40 -16.21 26.83
CA GLY A 354 -33.31 -16.32 25.69
C GLY A 354 -34.75 -15.82 25.96
N PHE A 355 -35.09 -15.42 27.15
CA PHE A 355 -36.39 -14.83 27.47
C PHE A 355 -36.33 -13.31 27.39
N PRO A 356 -37.30 -12.65 26.76
CA PRO A 356 -37.38 -11.19 26.70
C PRO A 356 -37.52 -10.58 28.11
N ILE A 357 -36.63 -9.65 28.45
CA ILE A 357 -36.63 -8.91 29.72
C ILE A 357 -36.97 -7.43 29.56
N GLY A 358 -36.89 -6.90 28.35
CA GLY A 358 -37.28 -5.55 28.05
C GLY A 358 -37.15 -5.21 26.56
N GLN A 359 -37.79 -4.11 26.18
CA GLN A 359 -37.68 -3.53 24.85
C GLN A 359 -37.56 -2.01 24.98
N SER A 360 -36.59 -1.44 24.29
CA SER A 360 -36.39 0.00 24.28
C SER A 360 -36.51 0.56 22.86
N ALA A 361 -37.40 1.51 22.67
CA ALA A 361 -37.65 2.17 21.41
C ALA A 361 -36.46 3.04 20.95
N PHE A 362 -35.73 3.65 21.91
CA PHE A 362 -34.60 4.55 21.62
C PHE A 362 -33.47 4.47 22.65
N GLY A 363 -33.74 3.96 23.87
CA GLY A 363 -32.77 3.88 24.97
C GLY A 363 -31.72 2.80 24.69
N ARG A 364 -30.50 3.05 25.14
CA ARG A 364 -29.36 2.14 25.03
C ARG A 364 -29.01 1.49 26.36
N GLN A 365 -30.02 1.39 27.25
CA GLN A 365 -29.89 0.68 28.52
C GLN A 365 -31.21 0.05 28.90
N GLU A 366 -31.14 -1.06 29.63
CA GLU A 366 -32.26 -1.77 30.21
C GLU A 366 -31.90 -2.21 31.62
N SER A 367 -32.91 -2.28 32.48
CA SER A 367 -32.78 -2.70 33.89
C SER A 367 -33.46 -4.02 34.08
N TRP A 368 -32.73 -5.02 34.54
CA TRP A 368 -33.27 -6.33 34.77
C TRP A 368 -32.92 -6.87 36.17
N LYS A 369 -33.89 -7.49 36.84
CA LYS A 369 -33.71 -8.10 38.14
C LYS A 369 -33.69 -9.63 37.99
N PRO A 370 -32.58 -10.31 38.34
CA PRO A 370 -32.50 -11.77 38.27
C PRO A 370 -33.38 -12.42 39.34
N ASP A 371 -33.83 -13.65 39.04
CA ASP A 371 -34.66 -14.43 39.95
C ASP A 371 -33.81 -15.22 41.00
N GLY A 372 -32.50 -15.34 40.80
CA GLY A 372 -31.60 -16.05 41.67
C GLY A 372 -30.15 -15.99 41.18
N PRO A 373 -29.17 -16.49 41.99
CA PRO A 373 -27.77 -16.52 41.61
C PRO A 373 -27.49 -17.55 40.53
N GLY A 374 -26.49 -17.29 39.66
CA GLY A 374 -26.10 -18.24 38.65
C GLY A 374 -25.60 -17.60 37.35
N TYR A 375 -25.23 -18.46 36.39
CA TYR A 375 -24.84 -17.98 35.07
C TYR A 375 -26.04 -17.53 34.24
N VAL A 376 -25.92 -16.36 33.66
CA VAL A 376 -26.94 -15.77 32.80
C VAL A 376 -26.30 -15.37 31.48
N THR A 377 -26.96 -15.73 30.38
CA THR A 377 -26.63 -15.22 29.06
C THR A 377 -27.53 -14.02 28.75
N LEU A 378 -26.94 -12.83 28.72
CA LEU A 378 -27.63 -11.62 28.30
C LEU A 378 -27.44 -11.45 26.77
N SER A 379 -28.50 -11.08 26.09
CA SER A 379 -28.46 -10.83 24.63
C SER A 379 -29.24 -9.55 24.32
N VAL A 380 -28.82 -8.88 23.25
CA VAL A 380 -29.53 -7.75 22.65
C VAL A 380 -29.76 -8.00 21.18
N ILE A 381 -30.93 -7.68 20.67
CA ILE A 381 -31.30 -7.75 19.26
C ILE A 381 -31.76 -6.36 18.83
N ASP A 382 -31.24 -5.88 17.69
CA ASP A 382 -31.63 -4.60 17.11
C ASP A 382 -32.77 -4.74 16.07
N ALA A 383 -33.26 -3.60 15.56
CA ALA A 383 -34.33 -3.56 14.55
C ALA A 383 -34.00 -4.29 13.24
N LYS A 384 -32.71 -4.51 12.96
CA LYS A 384 -32.25 -5.25 11.77
C LYS A 384 -32.02 -6.73 12.05
N GLY A 385 -32.36 -7.22 13.25
CA GLY A 385 -32.19 -8.60 13.65
C GLY A 385 -30.75 -9.00 13.97
N ARG A 386 -29.82 -8.05 14.06
CA ARG A 386 -28.45 -8.29 14.47
C ARG A 386 -28.36 -8.34 16.00
N SER A 387 -27.50 -9.17 16.53
CA SER A 387 -27.45 -9.41 17.97
C SER A 387 -26.01 -9.47 18.49
N ASP A 388 -25.91 -9.20 19.80
CA ASP A 388 -24.72 -9.49 20.61
C ASP A 388 -25.13 -10.24 21.87
N LYS A 389 -24.20 -10.95 22.49
CA LYS A 389 -24.42 -11.71 23.73
C LYS A 389 -23.18 -11.74 24.60
N VAL A 390 -23.42 -11.69 25.90
CA VAL A 390 -22.41 -11.87 26.95
C VAL A 390 -22.90 -12.88 27.97
N LYS A 391 -21.98 -13.61 28.58
CA LYS A 391 -22.28 -14.53 29.66
C LYS A 391 -21.68 -13.98 30.96
N VAL A 392 -22.52 -13.80 31.99
CA VAL A 392 -22.11 -13.27 33.30
C VAL A 392 -22.53 -14.22 34.40
N PHE A 393 -21.84 -14.21 35.53
CA PHE A 393 -22.29 -14.82 36.77
C PHE A 393 -22.92 -13.73 37.64
N VAL A 394 -24.08 -14.02 38.19
CA VAL A 394 -24.83 -13.11 39.08
C VAL A 394 -24.87 -13.74 40.45
N ASP A 395 -24.42 -12.99 41.46
CA ASP A 395 -24.39 -13.40 42.87
C ASP A 395 -25.20 -12.42 43.75
#